data_b974428f89e2f24e8cf3594af26f2d6b
#
_entry.id   b974428f89e2f24e8cf3594af26f2d6b
#
_cell.length_a   1.000
_cell.length_b   1.000
_cell.length_c   1.000
_cell.angle_alpha   90.00
_cell.angle_beta   90.00
_cell.angle_gamma   90.00
#
_symmetry.space_group_name_H-M   'P 1'
#
loop_
_entity.id
_entity.type
_entity.pdbx_description
1 polymer ?
#
loop_
_entity_poly.entity_id
_entity_poly.type
_entity_poly.pdbx_seq_one_letter_code
_entity_poly.pdbx_strand_id
1 'polypeptide(L)'
;MAPPAILDISTVDLTHILADKAKIRTILPQRFEMEQIDAIVVCNREVGLVIGYKDVSADEFWAKGHMPGMPIFPGVLICESAAQICSFHALTETVIGGDFVAFGGMENVRFRAMVKPGDRLVMVAKAGKINRRQMNYAVQGFVGKTLVFHGDIIGLAVNRTTAEITA
;
A
#
# COMPACT_ATOMS: atom_id res chain seq x y z
N MET A 1 -1.66 -21.40 -6.86
CA MET A 1 -2.04 -21.50 -5.43
C MET A 1 -1.99 -20.11 -4.78
N ALA A 2 -2.70 -19.89 -3.66
CA ALA A 2 -2.50 -18.71 -2.83
C ALA A 2 -1.16 -18.87 -2.08
N PRO A 3 -0.39 -17.77 -1.88
CA PRO A 3 0.80 -17.83 -1.04
C PRO A 3 0.39 -18.10 0.43
N PRO A 4 1.30 -18.59 1.27
CA PRO A 4 1.06 -18.68 2.70
C PRO A 4 0.74 -17.27 3.25
N ALA A 5 -0.12 -17.20 4.27
CA ALA A 5 -0.44 -15.93 4.89
C ALA A 5 0.80 -15.34 5.59
N ILE A 6 1.05 -14.04 5.40
CA ILE A 6 2.11 -13.30 6.11
C ILE A 6 1.82 -13.33 7.62
N LEU A 7 0.53 -13.18 7.97
CA LEU A 7 0.02 -13.32 9.33
C LEU A 7 -1.48 -13.67 9.30
N ASP A 8 -2.03 -14.09 10.43
CA ASP A 8 -3.48 -14.21 10.59
C ASP A 8 -4.10 -12.82 10.78
N ILE A 9 -4.82 -12.34 9.74
CA ILE A 9 -5.43 -11.02 9.74
C ILE A 9 -6.45 -10.82 10.87
N SER A 10 -7.03 -11.89 11.40
CA SER A 10 -8.00 -11.80 12.50
C SER A 10 -7.37 -11.41 13.85
N THR A 11 -6.05 -11.44 13.96
CA THR A 11 -5.31 -11.04 15.16
C THR A 11 -4.92 -9.55 15.16
N VAL A 12 -5.19 -8.83 14.06
CA VAL A 12 -4.80 -7.42 13.92
C VAL A 12 -5.89 -6.51 14.48
N ASP A 13 -5.52 -5.67 15.43
CA ASP A 13 -6.40 -4.59 15.91
C ASP A 13 -6.40 -3.44 14.90
N LEU A 14 -7.48 -3.29 14.16
CA LEU A 14 -7.68 -2.23 13.18
C LEU A 14 -8.24 -0.93 13.78
N THR A 15 -8.50 -0.89 15.09
CA THR A 15 -9.04 0.30 15.79
C THR A 15 -7.94 1.20 16.35
N HIS A 16 -6.75 0.63 16.60
CA HIS A 16 -5.59 1.38 17.08
C HIS A 16 -4.87 2.04 15.90
N ILE A 17 -5.11 3.34 15.68
CA ILE A 17 -4.49 4.11 14.59
C ILE A 17 -3.11 4.60 15.00
N LEU A 18 -2.07 4.08 14.36
CA LEU A 18 -0.68 4.53 14.53
C LEU A 18 -0.39 5.80 13.72
N ALA A 19 -0.92 5.88 12.49
CA ALA A 19 -0.85 7.06 11.65
C ALA A 19 -2.16 7.23 10.87
N ASP A 20 -2.79 8.37 11.05
CA ASP A 20 -3.93 8.83 10.26
C ASP A 20 -3.49 9.50 8.95
N LYS A 21 -4.43 9.96 8.12
CA LYS A 21 -4.13 10.67 6.88
C LYS A 21 -3.22 11.88 7.09
N ALA A 22 -3.41 12.64 8.16
CA ALA A 22 -2.59 13.82 8.43
C ALA A 22 -1.12 13.41 8.66
N LYS A 23 -0.89 12.37 9.43
CA LYS A 23 0.43 11.82 9.67
C LYS A 23 1.02 11.17 8.41
N ILE A 24 0.23 10.41 7.65
CA ILE A 24 0.66 9.79 6.38
C ILE A 24 1.15 10.87 5.39
N ARG A 25 0.44 11.99 5.27
CA ARG A 25 0.83 13.13 4.41
C ARG A 25 2.17 13.77 4.77
N THR A 26 2.64 13.62 6.00
CA THR A 26 3.97 14.12 6.39
C THR A 26 5.12 13.23 5.88
N ILE A 27 4.80 12.02 5.42
CA ILE A 27 5.76 11.00 5.00
C ILE A 27 5.64 10.73 3.50
N LEU A 28 4.41 10.52 3.02
CA LEU A 28 4.14 10.22 1.62
C LEU A 28 3.86 11.49 0.79
N PRO A 29 4.33 11.57 -0.46
CA PRO A 29 4.11 12.73 -1.33
C PRO A 29 2.75 12.77 -2.02
N GLN A 30 2.02 11.65 -2.10
CA GLN A 30 0.72 11.56 -2.78
C GLN A 30 -0.29 12.52 -2.16
N ARG A 31 -1.18 13.09 -3.01
CA ARG A 31 -2.23 14.02 -2.60
C ARG A 31 -3.51 13.76 -3.38
N PHE A 32 -4.61 14.33 -2.87
CA PHE A 32 -5.93 14.30 -3.50
C PHE A 32 -6.41 12.86 -3.74
N GLU A 33 -6.87 12.57 -4.95
CA GLU A 33 -7.40 11.27 -5.37
C GLU A 33 -6.35 10.15 -5.35
N MET A 34 -5.07 10.49 -5.31
CA MET A 34 -3.98 9.52 -5.23
C MET A 34 -3.62 9.12 -3.79
N GLU A 35 -4.30 9.63 -2.79
CA GLU A 35 -4.17 9.16 -1.40
C GLU A 35 -4.95 7.86 -1.22
N GLN A 36 -4.26 6.73 -1.37
CA GLN A 36 -4.90 5.41 -1.39
C GLN A 36 -4.76 4.64 -0.06
N ILE A 37 -4.39 5.34 1.04
CA ILE A 37 -4.32 4.79 2.40
C ILE A 37 -5.03 5.74 3.36
N ASP A 38 -5.91 5.20 4.22
CA ASP A 38 -6.63 5.98 5.23
C ASP A 38 -5.96 5.94 6.59
N ALA A 39 -5.33 4.81 6.94
CA ALA A 39 -4.60 4.67 8.19
C ALA A 39 -3.51 3.60 8.12
N ILE A 40 -2.49 3.76 8.96
CA ILE A 40 -1.53 2.72 9.33
C ILE A 40 -1.84 2.30 10.76
N VAL A 41 -1.97 1.01 10.99
CA VAL A 41 -2.28 0.41 12.31
C VAL A 41 -1.10 -0.34 12.91
N VAL A 42 -0.18 -0.84 12.08
CA VAL A 42 1.07 -1.47 12.51
C VAL A 42 2.21 -0.95 11.66
N CYS A 43 3.31 -0.58 12.30
CA CYS A 43 4.59 -0.31 11.64
C CYS A 43 5.70 -0.83 12.56
N ASN A 44 6.09 -2.08 12.37
CA ASN A 44 7.10 -2.74 13.20
C ASN A 44 8.39 -2.89 12.38
N ARG A 45 9.38 -2.08 12.72
CA ARG A 45 10.67 -2.00 12.04
C ARG A 45 11.54 -3.23 12.27
N GLU A 46 11.52 -3.80 13.47
CA GLU A 46 12.36 -4.94 13.83
C GLU A 46 12.06 -6.17 12.98
N VAL A 47 10.79 -6.42 12.74
CA VAL A 47 10.35 -7.54 11.89
C VAL A 47 9.98 -7.12 10.47
N GLY A 48 10.11 -5.83 10.13
CA GLY A 48 9.80 -5.33 8.80
C GLY A 48 8.33 -5.52 8.40
N LEU A 49 7.39 -5.28 9.32
CA LEU A 49 5.96 -5.48 9.10
C LEU A 49 5.23 -4.14 9.13
N VAL A 50 4.43 -3.88 8.12
CA VAL A 50 3.52 -2.74 8.09
C VAL A 50 2.11 -3.19 7.70
N ILE A 51 1.11 -2.65 8.38
CA ILE A 51 -0.30 -2.90 8.11
C ILE A 51 -1.02 -1.57 8.10
N GLY A 52 -1.82 -1.37 7.06
CA GLY A 52 -2.70 -0.22 6.94
C GLY A 52 -3.95 -0.61 6.17
N TYR A 53 -4.86 0.33 6.02
CA TYR A 53 -6.09 0.07 5.29
C TYR A 53 -6.56 1.27 4.48
N LYS A 54 -7.45 0.97 3.53
CA LYS A 54 -8.28 1.92 2.81
C LYS A 54 -9.74 1.54 3.00
N ASP A 55 -10.55 2.51 3.40
CA ASP A 55 -12.01 2.41 3.36
C ASP A 55 -12.49 2.85 1.97
N VAL A 56 -13.00 1.91 1.21
CA VAL A 56 -13.38 2.15 -0.19
C VAL A 56 -14.74 2.84 -0.24
N SER A 57 -14.78 4.05 -0.80
CA SER A 57 -16.00 4.86 -0.90
C SER A 57 -16.63 4.80 -2.29
N ALA A 58 -17.96 4.99 -2.36
CA ALA A 58 -18.70 5.15 -3.60
C ALA A 58 -18.46 6.53 -4.28
N ASP A 59 -17.91 7.49 -3.53
CA ASP A 59 -17.68 8.86 -4.00
C ASP A 59 -16.28 9.05 -4.62
N GLU A 60 -15.51 7.97 -4.75
CA GLU A 60 -14.18 8.04 -5.33
C GLU A 60 -14.21 8.25 -6.85
N PHE A 61 -13.18 8.94 -7.38
CA PHE A 61 -13.10 9.35 -8.79
C PHE A 61 -13.34 8.21 -9.81
N TRP A 62 -12.93 7.00 -9.48
CA TRP A 62 -13.06 5.81 -10.34
C TRP A 62 -14.47 5.19 -10.30
N ALA A 63 -15.24 5.39 -9.21
CA ALA A 63 -16.45 4.61 -8.93
C ALA A 63 -17.54 4.75 -10.01
N LYS A 64 -17.67 5.95 -10.60
CA LYS A 64 -18.63 6.21 -11.67
C LYS A 64 -18.30 5.48 -12.98
N GLY A 65 -17.02 5.27 -13.26
CA GLY A 65 -16.54 4.75 -14.53
C GLY A 65 -16.04 3.30 -14.48
N HIS A 66 -15.68 2.80 -13.32
CA HIS A 66 -15.10 1.46 -13.16
C HIS A 66 -15.88 0.55 -12.20
N MET A 67 -16.99 -0.09 -12.59
CA MET A 67 -17.66 -0.09 -13.91
C MET A 67 -19.00 0.64 -13.76
N PRO A 68 -19.56 1.25 -14.80
CA PRO A 68 -20.90 1.84 -14.73
C PRO A 68 -21.95 0.83 -14.25
N GLY A 69 -22.68 1.19 -13.20
CA GLY A 69 -23.71 0.32 -12.59
C GLY A 69 -23.18 -0.80 -11.67
N MET A 70 -21.87 -1.08 -11.67
CA MET A 70 -21.23 -2.09 -10.82
C MET A 70 -19.82 -1.61 -10.41
N PRO A 71 -19.71 -0.67 -9.47
CA PRO A 71 -18.42 -0.12 -9.09
C PRO A 71 -17.53 -1.18 -8.42
N ILE A 72 -16.34 -1.34 -8.98
CA ILE A 72 -15.31 -2.25 -8.50
C ILE A 72 -14.02 -1.46 -8.35
N PHE A 73 -13.36 -1.56 -7.22
CA PHE A 73 -12.08 -0.87 -6.98
C PHE A 73 -11.03 -1.33 -7.98
N PRO A 74 -10.44 -0.43 -8.77
CA PRO A 74 -9.50 -0.81 -9.82
C PRO A 74 -8.28 -1.55 -9.28
N GLY A 75 -7.93 -2.66 -9.91
CA GLY A 75 -6.78 -3.47 -9.49
C GLY A 75 -5.46 -2.67 -9.47
N VAL A 76 -5.29 -1.73 -10.39
CA VAL A 76 -4.12 -0.84 -10.42
C VAL A 76 -4.07 0.09 -9.20
N LEU A 77 -5.22 0.49 -8.65
CA LEU A 77 -5.29 1.28 -7.41
C LEU A 77 -5.07 0.40 -6.16
N ILE A 78 -5.38 -0.89 -6.23
CA ILE A 78 -4.96 -1.85 -5.19
C ILE A 78 -3.43 -1.94 -5.17
N CYS A 79 -2.77 -1.98 -6.34
CA CYS A 79 -1.30 -1.95 -6.42
C CYS A 79 -0.73 -0.63 -5.89
N GLU A 80 -1.37 0.51 -6.18
CA GLU A 80 -0.97 1.81 -5.61
C GLU A 80 -1.12 1.83 -4.09
N SER A 81 -2.23 1.32 -3.54
CA SER A 81 -2.41 1.17 -2.08
C SER A 81 -1.29 0.32 -1.46
N ALA A 82 -0.92 -0.78 -2.12
CA ALA A 82 0.18 -1.64 -1.70
C ALA A 82 1.54 -0.90 -1.74
N ALA A 83 1.80 -0.13 -2.80
CA ALA A 83 3.03 0.64 -2.93
C ALA A 83 3.13 1.75 -1.87
N GLN A 84 2.03 2.43 -1.56
CA GLN A 84 1.99 3.48 -0.55
C GLN A 84 2.30 2.94 0.85
N ILE A 85 1.73 1.81 1.26
CA ILE A 85 2.02 1.22 2.57
C ILE A 85 3.49 0.78 2.67
N CYS A 86 4.06 0.20 1.61
CA CYS A 86 5.47 -0.15 1.55
C CYS A 86 6.37 1.08 1.64
N SER A 87 6.02 2.14 0.90
CA SER A 87 6.74 3.42 0.90
C SER A 87 6.69 4.11 2.26
N PHE A 88 5.54 4.07 2.94
CA PHE A 88 5.40 4.59 4.30
C PHE A 88 6.40 3.92 5.24
N HIS A 89 6.46 2.59 5.24
CA HIS A 89 7.42 1.85 6.08
C HIS A 89 8.86 2.18 5.69
N ALA A 90 9.20 2.13 4.41
CA ALA A 90 10.57 2.34 3.94
C ALA A 90 11.11 3.75 4.24
N LEU A 91 10.25 4.79 4.14
CA LEU A 91 10.62 6.16 4.46
C LEU A 91 10.68 6.45 5.96
N THR A 92 9.98 5.67 6.78
CA THR A 92 10.15 5.73 8.24
C THR A 92 11.39 4.96 8.72
N GLU A 93 11.94 4.05 7.89
CA GLU A 93 13.24 3.44 8.10
C GLU A 93 14.34 4.39 7.62
N THR A 94 15.45 4.41 8.32
CA THR A 94 16.60 5.26 7.92
C THR A 94 17.48 4.62 6.85
N VAL A 95 17.13 3.44 6.35
CA VAL A 95 17.96 2.64 5.44
C VAL A 95 17.83 3.10 4.00
N ILE A 96 16.60 3.46 3.56
CA ILE A 96 16.40 3.94 2.20
C ILE A 96 16.90 5.37 2.06
N GLY A 97 17.70 5.63 1.01
CA GLY A 97 18.20 6.97 0.71
C GLY A 97 17.28 7.64 -0.31
N GLY A 98 16.88 8.90 -0.05
CA GLY A 98 16.04 9.67 -0.99
C GLY A 98 14.88 10.35 -0.32
N ASP A 99 14.25 11.28 -1.06
CA ASP A 99 13.14 12.11 -0.57
C ASP A 99 11.79 11.42 -0.73
N PHE A 100 11.70 10.47 -1.64
CA PHE A 100 10.53 9.63 -1.85
C PHE A 100 10.89 8.30 -2.52
N VAL A 101 9.91 7.40 -2.58
CA VAL A 101 10.03 6.11 -3.25
C VAL A 101 9.20 6.13 -4.53
N ALA A 102 9.86 5.94 -5.67
CA ALA A 102 9.19 5.72 -6.94
C ALA A 102 8.79 4.25 -7.09
N PHE A 103 7.71 4.01 -7.84
CA PHE A 103 7.25 2.67 -8.17
C PHE A 103 8.23 2.03 -9.16
N GLY A 104 9.07 1.11 -8.70
CA GLY A 104 10.11 0.45 -9.51
C GLY A 104 9.60 -0.77 -10.27
N GLY A 105 8.54 -1.40 -9.78
CA GLY A 105 7.93 -2.56 -10.39
C GLY A 105 7.07 -3.38 -9.45
N MET A 106 6.44 -4.41 -10.00
CA MET A 106 5.68 -5.40 -9.25
C MET A 106 5.81 -6.78 -9.88
N GLU A 107 5.81 -7.80 -9.03
CA GLU A 107 5.94 -9.19 -9.44
C GLU A 107 4.86 -10.04 -8.75
N ASN A 108 4.57 -11.22 -9.31
CA ASN A 108 3.67 -12.21 -8.72
C ASN A 108 2.27 -11.68 -8.38
N VAL A 109 1.84 -10.59 -9.03
CA VAL A 109 0.56 -9.94 -8.76
C VAL A 109 -0.62 -10.82 -9.17
N ARG A 110 -1.57 -10.98 -8.25
CA ARG A 110 -2.85 -11.65 -8.49
C ARG A 110 -3.98 -10.96 -7.74
N PHE A 111 -5.04 -10.66 -8.46
CA PHE A 111 -6.33 -10.24 -7.91
C PHE A 111 -7.20 -11.50 -7.76
N ARG A 112 -7.71 -11.75 -6.55
CA ARG A 112 -8.40 -13.00 -6.20
C ARG A 112 -9.89 -12.82 -5.98
N ALA A 113 -10.29 -11.60 -5.59
CA ALA A 113 -11.69 -11.23 -5.45
C ALA A 113 -11.87 -9.73 -5.71
N MET A 114 -13.10 -9.33 -5.99
CA MET A 114 -13.46 -7.93 -6.18
C MET A 114 -13.48 -7.21 -4.84
N VAL A 115 -13.03 -5.95 -4.87
CA VAL A 115 -13.17 -4.99 -3.78
C VAL A 115 -14.17 -3.93 -4.22
N LYS A 116 -15.13 -3.56 -3.37
CA LYS A 116 -16.26 -2.69 -3.72
C LYS A 116 -16.41 -1.54 -2.74
N PRO A 117 -17.13 -0.49 -3.09
CA PRO A 117 -17.54 0.53 -2.12
C PRO A 117 -18.22 -0.09 -0.89
N GLY A 118 -17.81 0.37 0.29
CA GLY A 118 -18.20 -0.17 1.60
C GLY A 118 -17.24 -1.20 2.17
N ASP A 119 -16.32 -1.73 1.38
CA ASP A 119 -15.27 -2.63 1.87
C ASP A 119 -14.13 -1.85 2.54
N ARG A 120 -13.54 -2.45 3.59
CA ARG A 120 -12.24 -2.05 4.10
C ARG A 120 -11.18 -2.98 3.52
N LEU A 121 -10.32 -2.43 2.68
CA LEU A 121 -9.17 -3.14 2.12
C LEU A 121 -7.98 -3.01 3.08
N VAL A 122 -7.68 -4.08 3.80
CA VAL A 122 -6.52 -4.14 4.70
C VAL A 122 -5.32 -4.68 3.95
N MET A 123 -4.24 -3.92 3.93
CA MET A 123 -2.97 -4.29 3.33
C MET A 123 -1.97 -4.71 4.40
N VAL A 124 -1.37 -5.87 4.22
CA VAL A 124 -0.29 -6.41 5.05
C VAL A 124 0.95 -6.50 4.18
N ALA A 125 2.00 -5.78 4.52
CA ALA A 125 3.26 -5.84 3.81
C ALA A 125 4.41 -6.28 4.71
N LYS A 126 5.19 -7.21 4.22
CA LYS A 126 6.39 -7.76 4.85
C LYS A 126 7.61 -7.36 4.06
N ALA A 127 8.52 -6.63 4.69
CA ALA A 127 9.78 -6.25 4.09
C ALA A 127 10.64 -7.48 3.80
N GLY A 128 11.14 -7.53 2.58
CA GLY A 128 12.23 -8.41 2.18
C GLY A 128 13.56 -7.65 2.24
N LYS A 129 14.23 -7.52 1.09
CA LYS A 129 15.50 -6.77 1.01
C LYS A 129 15.22 -5.27 0.89
N ILE A 130 15.75 -4.49 1.83
CA ILE A 130 15.80 -3.03 1.76
C ILE A 130 17.25 -2.58 1.78
N ASN A 131 17.61 -1.65 0.91
CA ASN A 131 18.90 -0.99 0.89
C ASN A 131 18.74 0.49 0.50
N ARG A 132 19.84 1.24 0.38
CA ARG A 132 19.77 2.69 0.09
C ARG A 132 19.11 3.06 -1.24
N ARG A 133 18.99 2.13 -2.21
CA ARG A 133 18.49 2.39 -3.56
C ARG A 133 17.15 1.74 -3.84
N GLN A 134 16.84 0.65 -3.16
CA GLN A 134 15.70 -0.20 -3.50
C GLN A 134 15.09 -0.83 -2.26
N MET A 135 13.79 -1.02 -2.30
CA MET A 135 13.02 -1.81 -1.35
C MET A 135 12.21 -2.88 -2.08
N ASN A 136 12.06 -4.06 -1.44
CA ASN A 136 11.18 -5.13 -1.90
C ASN A 136 10.28 -5.56 -0.75
N TYR A 137 9.00 -5.74 -1.04
CA TYR A 137 7.99 -6.17 -0.08
C TYR A 137 7.10 -7.25 -0.68
N ALA A 138 6.82 -8.30 0.09
CA ALA A 138 5.68 -9.16 -0.18
C ALA A 138 4.42 -8.52 0.43
N VAL A 139 3.34 -8.41 -0.34
CA VAL A 139 2.11 -7.75 0.08
C VAL A 139 0.91 -8.67 -0.10
N GLN A 140 0.00 -8.65 0.87
CA GLN A 140 -1.30 -9.31 0.84
C GLN A 140 -2.39 -8.30 1.19
N GLY A 141 -3.49 -8.32 0.43
CA GLY A 141 -4.66 -7.48 0.66
C GLY A 141 -5.86 -8.33 1.06
N PHE A 142 -6.61 -7.89 2.06
CA PHE A 142 -7.75 -8.59 2.62
C PHE A 142 -8.98 -7.70 2.70
N VAL A 143 -10.16 -8.30 2.47
CA VAL A 143 -11.45 -7.75 2.87
C VAL A 143 -12.06 -8.72 3.87
N GLY A 144 -12.23 -8.29 5.11
CA GLY A 144 -12.50 -9.19 6.21
C GLY A 144 -11.38 -10.25 6.33
N LYS A 145 -11.74 -11.53 6.21
CA LYS A 145 -10.77 -12.66 6.21
C LYS A 145 -10.40 -13.15 4.80
N THR A 146 -10.99 -12.56 3.76
CA THR A 146 -10.79 -13.02 2.38
C THR A 146 -9.55 -12.37 1.79
N LEU A 147 -8.60 -13.16 1.31
CA LEU A 147 -7.45 -12.69 0.52
C LEU A 147 -7.95 -12.25 -0.85
N VAL A 148 -7.92 -10.94 -1.11
CA VAL A 148 -8.39 -10.34 -2.39
C VAL A 148 -7.23 -10.00 -3.34
N PHE A 149 -6.03 -9.81 -2.79
CA PHE A 149 -4.83 -9.41 -3.52
C PHE A 149 -3.58 -10.01 -2.91
N HIS A 150 -2.58 -10.32 -3.74
CA HIS A 150 -1.19 -10.47 -3.32
C HIS A 150 -0.25 -10.12 -4.45
N GLY A 151 0.98 -9.76 -4.09
CA GLY A 151 2.05 -9.46 -5.03
C GLY A 151 3.31 -9.01 -4.30
N ASP A 152 4.37 -8.83 -5.06
CA ASP A 152 5.62 -8.26 -4.60
C ASP A 152 5.74 -6.84 -5.15
N ILE A 153 6.08 -5.88 -4.29
CA ILE A 153 6.24 -4.46 -4.65
C ILE A 153 7.72 -4.10 -4.57
N ILE A 154 8.20 -3.50 -5.66
CA ILE A 154 9.56 -3.01 -5.78
C ILE A 154 9.52 -1.49 -5.84
N GLY A 155 10.18 -0.83 -4.89
CA GLY A 155 10.33 0.62 -4.87
C GLY A 155 11.77 1.05 -5.04
N LEU A 156 11.97 2.20 -5.68
CA LEU A 156 13.27 2.81 -5.93
C LEU A 156 13.38 4.14 -5.18
N ALA A 157 14.48 4.34 -4.47
CA ALA A 157 14.78 5.61 -3.82
C ALA A 157 15.07 6.70 -4.85
N VAL A 158 14.41 7.84 -4.73
CA VAL A 158 14.58 9.00 -5.63
C VAL A 158 14.80 10.26 -4.82
N ASN A 159 15.76 11.08 -5.25
CA ASN A 159 15.96 12.44 -4.75
C ASN A 159 15.28 13.43 -5.71
N ARG A 160 14.46 14.35 -5.21
CA ARG A 160 13.75 15.36 -6.00
C ARG A 160 14.70 16.19 -6.85
N THR A 161 15.83 16.59 -6.29
CA THR A 161 16.86 17.37 -6.98
C THR A 161 17.43 16.67 -8.22
N THR A 162 17.43 15.34 -8.26
CA THR A 162 17.90 14.58 -9.42
C THR A 162 16.81 14.39 -10.47
N ALA A 163 15.55 14.37 -10.07
CA ALA A 163 14.40 14.21 -10.98
C ALA A 163 14.10 15.49 -11.77
N GLU A 164 14.38 16.68 -11.22
CA GLU A 164 14.19 17.98 -11.88
C GLU A 164 15.24 18.26 -12.99
N ILE A 165 16.37 17.55 -12.98
CA ILE A 165 17.47 17.73 -13.96
C ILE A 165 17.22 16.93 -15.25
N THR A 166 16.30 15.96 -15.23
CA THR A 166 16.04 15.05 -16.36
C THR A 166 14.68 15.29 -17.05
N ALA A 167 13.94 16.32 -16.67
CA ALA A 167 12.71 16.78 -17.29
C ALA A 167 12.96 18.04 -18.09
#